data_ba8947fe7ac67377244e9bb14fe3fc74
#
_entry.id   ba8947fe7ac67377244e9bb14fe3fc74
#
_cell.length_a   1.000
_cell.length_b   1.000
_cell.length_c   1.000
_cell.angle_alpha   90.00
_cell.angle_beta   90.00
_cell.angle_gamma   90.00
#
_symmetry.space_group_name_H-M   'P 1'
#
loop_
_entity.id
_entity.type
_entity.pdbx_description
1 polymer ?
#
loop_
_entity_poly.entity_id
_entity_poly.type
_entity_poly.pdbx_seq_one_letter_code
_entity_poly.pdbx_strand_id
1 'polypeptide(L)'
;GMTEETPAHLTDWQGNSWTPDSDKPAAHPNSRFCTPIDQIDMLAEEYNNPEGVELSAILFGGRRKTTIPLVTEARSWSNGIFMGSTLSSETTAAAAGAVGVVRRDPMAMLPFIGYDAGDYLNHWVNLSAKANPERLPKIFLVNWFRRNSEGGFAWPGFGDNARVLKWAIERLEGKADAVETPIGFVPTGEAIDLEGLDMTPAQVEEAVRVDPAEWATELASIEEWFDNFGGSLPQALQSELNGLKSRLA
;
A
#
# COMPACT_ATOMS: atom_id res chain seq x y z
N GLY A 1 22.74 3.04 7.82
CA GLY A 1 23.07 3.78 6.64
C GLY A 1 24.01 3.01 5.72
N MET A 2 23.83 3.20 4.45
CA MET A 2 24.83 2.72 3.48
C MET A 2 25.97 3.71 3.46
N THR A 3 27.20 3.23 3.58
CA THR A 3 28.40 4.04 3.34
C THR A 3 28.58 4.20 1.84
N GLU A 4 29.15 5.32 1.38
CA GLU A 4 29.46 5.55 -0.04
C GLU A 4 30.48 4.53 -0.59
N GLU A 5 31.29 3.95 0.30
CA GLU A 5 32.30 2.95 -0.06
C GLU A 5 31.94 1.58 0.49
N THR A 6 31.92 0.57 -0.38
CA THR A 6 31.78 -0.82 0.02
C THR A 6 33.01 -1.26 0.77
N PRO A 7 32.92 -1.81 2.01
CA PRO A 7 34.06 -2.33 2.73
C PRO A 7 34.80 -3.40 1.93
N ALA A 8 36.16 -3.35 1.94
CA ALA A 8 36.98 -4.32 1.24
C ALA A 8 36.81 -5.76 1.77
N HIS A 9 36.45 -5.89 3.05
CA HIS A 9 36.21 -7.17 3.71
C HIS A 9 35.04 -7.05 4.68
N LEU A 10 34.13 -8.01 4.64
CA LEU A 10 33.07 -8.20 5.65
C LEU A 10 32.86 -9.70 5.92
N THR A 11 32.04 -9.95 6.93
CA THR A 11 31.45 -11.27 7.16
C THR A 11 30.03 -11.25 6.59
N ASP A 12 29.71 -12.20 5.70
CA ASP A 12 28.39 -12.32 5.11
C ASP A 12 27.34 -12.79 6.14
N TRP A 13 26.06 -12.78 5.73
CA TRP A 13 24.95 -13.19 6.60
C TRP A 13 25.02 -14.67 7.04
N GLN A 14 25.83 -15.49 6.39
CA GLN A 14 26.06 -16.90 6.73
C GLN A 14 27.33 -17.12 7.60
N GLY A 15 28.06 -16.06 7.91
CA GLY A 15 29.27 -16.11 8.72
C GLY A 15 30.56 -16.35 7.93
N ASN A 16 30.54 -16.28 6.58
CA ASN A 16 31.70 -16.46 5.74
C ASN A 16 32.40 -15.13 5.47
N SER A 17 33.72 -15.19 5.17
CA SER A 17 34.43 -14.02 4.67
C SER A 17 33.89 -13.59 3.30
N TRP A 18 33.66 -12.30 3.15
CA TRP A 18 33.12 -11.71 1.94
C TRP A 18 33.92 -10.50 1.49
N THR A 19 34.08 -10.36 0.18
CA THR A 19 34.70 -9.22 -0.49
C THR A 19 33.80 -8.75 -1.65
N PRO A 20 34.03 -7.54 -2.21
CA PRO A 20 33.29 -7.07 -3.39
C PRO A 20 33.34 -7.99 -4.62
N ASP A 21 34.40 -8.82 -4.71
CA ASP A 21 34.63 -9.79 -5.81
C ASP A 21 33.89 -11.13 -5.56
N SER A 22 33.18 -11.28 -4.45
CA SER A 22 32.44 -12.51 -4.13
C SER A 22 31.23 -12.70 -5.04
N ASP A 23 31.01 -13.93 -5.53
CA ASP A 23 29.90 -14.29 -6.41
C ASP A 23 28.50 -14.17 -5.72
N LYS A 24 28.45 -14.13 -4.40
CA LYS A 24 27.23 -14.08 -3.61
C LYS A 24 27.10 -12.74 -2.88
N PRO A 25 25.87 -12.23 -2.72
CA PRO A 25 25.64 -11.04 -1.90
C PRO A 25 26.05 -11.24 -0.44
N ALA A 26 26.58 -10.20 0.20
CA ALA A 26 26.91 -10.23 1.63
C ALA A 26 25.67 -10.31 2.52
N ALA A 27 24.54 -9.76 2.08
CA ALA A 27 23.30 -9.72 2.83
C ALA A 27 22.30 -10.77 2.31
N HIS A 28 21.43 -11.26 3.20
CA HIS A 28 20.30 -12.09 2.80
C HIS A 28 19.36 -11.28 1.88
N PRO A 29 18.76 -11.86 0.83
CA PRO A 29 17.85 -11.15 -0.08
C PRO A 29 16.66 -10.49 0.61
N ASN A 30 16.25 -11.00 1.76
CA ASN A 30 15.17 -10.46 2.59
C ASN A 30 15.70 -9.80 3.88
N SER A 31 16.94 -9.32 3.89
CA SER A 31 17.50 -8.63 5.05
C SER A 31 16.80 -7.27 5.26
N ARG A 32 16.67 -6.90 6.53
CA ARG A 32 16.06 -5.64 6.97
C ARG A 32 16.93 -5.03 8.05
N PHE A 33 16.90 -3.73 8.14
CA PHE A 33 17.58 -2.98 9.20
C PHE A 33 16.71 -1.81 9.64
N CYS A 34 16.95 -1.35 10.88
CA CYS A 34 16.33 -0.15 11.43
C CYS A 34 17.41 0.91 11.61
N THR A 35 17.05 2.15 11.36
CA THR A 35 17.88 3.33 11.63
C THR A 35 17.19 4.15 12.72
N PRO A 36 17.89 4.69 13.72
CA PRO A 36 17.31 5.63 14.67
C PRO A 36 16.69 6.81 13.93
N ILE A 37 15.48 7.22 14.34
CA ILE A 37 14.73 8.26 13.63
C ILE A 37 15.38 9.64 13.77
N ASP A 38 16.17 9.87 14.81
CA ASP A 38 16.94 11.10 15.04
C ASP A 38 18.07 11.33 14.02
N GLN A 39 18.34 10.33 13.16
CA GLN A 39 19.24 10.47 12.00
C GLN A 39 18.55 11.06 10.76
N ILE A 40 17.27 11.41 10.85
CA ILE A 40 16.54 12.07 9.77
C ILE A 40 16.68 13.59 9.93
N ASP A 41 17.30 14.23 8.96
CA ASP A 41 17.54 15.70 8.98
C ASP A 41 16.24 16.54 9.00
N MET A 42 15.13 15.95 8.53
CA MET A 42 13.81 16.59 8.48
C MET A 42 12.87 16.09 9.58
N LEU A 43 13.39 15.59 10.68
CA LEU A 43 12.57 15.14 11.80
C LEU A 43 11.76 16.31 12.37
N ALA A 44 10.45 16.12 12.48
CA ALA A 44 9.56 17.12 13.04
C ALA A 44 9.88 17.39 14.53
N GLU A 45 9.76 18.65 14.97
CA GLU A 45 10.01 19.05 16.36
C GLU A 45 9.07 18.32 17.34
N GLU A 46 7.85 17.99 16.88
CA GLU A 46 6.82 17.30 17.64
C GLU A 46 7.10 15.81 17.86
N TYR A 47 8.15 15.25 17.29
CA TYR A 47 8.47 13.81 17.40
C TYR A 47 8.48 13.32 18.86
N ASN A 48 9.00 14.13 19.79
CA ASN A 48 9.07 13.81 21.22
C ASN A 48 7.91 14.43 22.03
N ASN A 49 6.87 14.95 21.40
CA ASN A 49 5.73 15.53 22.12
C ASN A 49 5.01 14.44 22.93
N PRO A 50 4.91 14.55 24.27
CA PRO A 50 4.24 13.56 25.12
C PRO A 50 2.73 13.45 24.82
N GLU A 51 2.10 14.48 24.24
CA GLU A 51 0.70 14.46 23.78
C GLU A 51 0.52 13.66 22.48
N GLY A 52 1.61 13.22 21.85
CA GLY A 52 1.61 12.53 20.57
C GLY A 52 1.47 13.47 19.36
N VAL A 53 1.33 12.87 18.19
CA VAL A 53 1.14 13.56 16.92
C VAL A 53 -0.16 13.08 16.30
N GLU A 54 -0.93 13.96 15.67
CA GLU A 54 -2.19 13.62 15.03
C GLU A 54 -1.93 12.71 13.82
N LEU A 55 -2.67 11.59 13.74
CA LEU A 55 -2.66 10.68 12.60
C LEU A 55 -3.78 11.07 11.64
N SER A 56 -3.44 11.69 10.52
CA SER A 56 -4.42 12.22 9.55
C SER A 56 -4.64 11.30 8.35
N ALA A 57 -3.67 10.45 8.02
CA ALA A 57 -3.75 9.50 6.91
C ALA A 57 -3.09 8.16 7.22
N ILE A 58 -3.65 7.10 6.66
CA ILE A 58 -3.09 5.75 6.65
C ILE A 58 -2.97 5.32 5.19
N LEU A 59 -1.79 4.91 4.76
CA LEU A 59 -1.53 4.40 3.42
C LEU A 59 -1.20 2.91 3.50
N PHE A 60 -2.05 2.06 2.94
CA PHE A 60 -1.75 0.64 2.73
C PHE A 60 -1.13 0.47 1.34
N GLY A 61 -0.08 -0.33 1.24
CA GLY A 61 0.64 -0.55 -0.01
C GLY A 61 0.79 -2.02 -0.36
N GLY A 62 0.41 -2.38 -1.59
CA GLY A 62 0.62 -3.70 -2.18
C GLY A 62 1.36 -3.60 -3.50
N ARG A 63 1.82 -4.74 -4.01
CA ARG A 63 2.51 -4.82 -5.29
C ARG A 63 1.66 -5.60 -6.28
N ARG A 64 1.06 -4.89 -7.23
CA ARG A 64 0.20 -5.50 -8.26
C ARG A 64 0.55 -4.92 -9.64
N LYS A 65 0.66 -5.79 -10.64
CA LYS A 65 0.90 -5.36 -12.04
C LYS A 65 -0.34 -4.77 -12.67
N THR A 66 -1.52 -5.25 -12.28
CA THR A 66 -2.81 -4.87 -12.85
C THR A 66 -3.82 -4.60 -11.73
N THR A 67 -5.04 -4.23 -12.09
CA THR A 67 -6.24 -4.13 -11.24
C THR A 67 -6.19 -2.98 -10.24
N ILE A 68 -5.16 -2.94 -9.39
CA ILE A 68 -5.03 -1.95 -8.33
C ILE A 68 -4.42 -0.66 -8.89
N PRO A 69 -5.13 0.49 -8.81
CA PRO A 69 -4.62 1.80 -9.24
C PRO A 69 -3.37 2.24 -8.48
N LEU A 70 -2.66 3.24 -9.05
CA LEU A 70 -1.53 3.90 -8.41
C LEU A 70 -1.87 4.37 -6.99
N VAL A 71 -3.04 5.00 -6.85
CA VAL A 71 -3.57 5.44 -5.55
C VAL A 71 -5.10 5.45 -5.59
N THR A 72 -5.70 5.08 -4.45
CA THR A 72 -7.15 5.17 -4.23
C THR A 72 -7.42 5.67 -2.82
N GLU A 73 -8.23 6.72 -2.67
CA GLU A 73 -8.75 7.18 -1.38
C GLU A 73 -10.02 6.40 -1.06
N ALA A 74 -10.14 5.89 0.15
CA ALA A 74 -11.32 5.20 0.63
C ALA A 74 -12.52 6.14 0.78
N ARG A 75 -13.74 5.62 0.53
CA ARG A 75 -15.02 6.35 0.68
C ARG A 75 -15.36 6.64 2.13
N SER A 76 -14.94 5.77 3.02
CA SER A 76 -15.24 5.79 4.46
C SER A 76 -14.20 4.98 5.22
N TRP A 77 -14.25 5.05 6.55
CA TRP A 77 -13.44 4.18 7.39
C TRP A 77 -13.65 2.70 7.09
N SER A 78 -14.90 2.24 7.05
CA SER A 78 -15.25 0.84 6.74
C SER A 78 -14.69 0.40 5.38
N ASN A 79 -14.86 1.24 4.35
CA ASN A 79 -14.31 1.00 3.03
C ASN A 79 -12.77 0.94 3.04
N GLY A 80 -12.11 1.80 3.81
CA GLY A 80 -10.66 1.77 3.98
C GLY A 80 -10.17 0.50 4.67
N ILE A 81 -10.88 0.02 5.69
CA ILE A 81 -10.58 -1.25 6.34
C ILE A 81 -10.83 -2.43 5.37
N PHE A 82 -11.87 -2.36 4.55
CA PHE A 82 -12.09 -3.33 3.47
C PHE A 82 -10.91 -3.36 2.49
N MET A 83 -10.44 -2.21 2.01
CA MET A 83 -9.26 -2.12 1.14
C MET A 83 -8.02 -2.73 1.80
N GLY A 84 -7.78 -2.41 3.07
CA GLY A 84 -6.67 -2.97 3.84
C GLY A 84 -6.80 -4.47 4.06
N SER A 85 -8.00 -4.98 4.38
CA SER A 85 -8.26 -6.41 4.64
C SER A 85 -8.10 -7.28 3.39
N THR A 86 -8.34 -6.70 2.21
CA THR A 86 -8.23 -7.36 0.91
C THR A 86 -6.93 -7.04 0.18
N LEU A 87 -6.03 -6.30 0.84
CA LEU A 87 -4.72 -5.99 0.27
C LEU A 87 -4.03 -7.25 -0.24
N SER A 88 -3.41 -7.12 -1.39
CA SER A 88 -2.69 -8.22 -2.02
C SER A 88 -1.38 -7.77 -2.64
N SER A 89 -0.42 -8.67 -2.65
CA SER A 89 0.88 -8.45 -3.29
C SER A 89 1.31 -9.65 -4.12
N GLU A 90 1.90 -9.38 -5.27
CA GLU A 90 2.56 -10.42 -6.05
C GLU A 90 3.88 -10.81 -5.38
N THR A 91 4.14 -12.11 -5.35
CA THR A 91 5.40 -12.66 -4.84
C THR A 91 6.59 -12.20 -5.68
N THR A 92 7.72 -11.98 -5.03
CA THR A 92 8.99 -11.59 -5.67
C THR A 92 10.00 -12.71 -5.58
N ALA A 93 11.13 -12.56 -6.28
CA ALA A 93 12.26 -13.50 -6.21
C ALA A 93 12.86 -13.64 -4.79
N ALA A 94 12.62 -12.69 -3.90
CA ALA A 94 13.04 -12.76 -2.49
C ALA A 94 12.14 -13.63 -1.61
N ALA A 95 10.93 -13.97 -2.10
CA ALA A 95 10.00 -14.86 -1.40
C ALA A 95 10.20 -16.32 -1.84
N ALA A 96 10.05 -17.26 -0.92
CA ALA A 96 10.00 -18.66 -1.27
C ALA A 96 8.72 -18.94 -2.09
N GLY A 97 8.86 -19.47 -3.31
CA GLY A 97 7.76 -19.82 -4.19
C GLY A 97 7.84 -19.21 -5.59
N ALA A 98 6.79 -19.40 -6.38
CA ALA A 98 6.72 -18.88 -7.74
C ALA A 98 6.58 -17.35 -7.73
N VAL A 99 7.34 -16.67 -8.60
CA VAL A 99 7.30 -15.20 -8.77
C VAL A 99 5.99 -14.80 -9.46
N GLY A 100 5.39 -13.70 -9.01
CA GLY A 100 4.20 -13.11 -9.63
C GLY A 100 2.87 -13.75 -9.21
N VAL A 101 2.88 -14.61 -8.20
CA VAL A 101 1.65 -15.14 -7.61
C VAL A 101 1.03 -14.10 -6.67
N VAL A 102 -0.24 -13.78 -6.86
CA VAL A 102 -0.98 -12.87 -6.00
C VAL A 102 -1.26 -13.56 -4.66
N ARG A 103 -0.87 -12.91 -3.57
CA ARG A 103 -1.09 -13.36 -2.20
C ARG A 103 -1.82 -12.28 -1.41
N ARG A 104 -2.86 -12.67 -0.67
CA ARG A 104 -3.53 -11.78 0.28
C ARG A 104 -2.64 -11.52 1.48
N ASP A 105 -2.60 -10.28 1.90
CA ASP A 105 -1.74 -9.81 2.99
C ASP A 105 -2.40 -8.61 3.69
N PRO A 106 -3.44 -8.86 4.51
CA PRO A 106 -4.25 -7.80 5.11
C PRO A 106 -3.37 -6.78 5.83
N MET A 107 -3.55 -5.50 5.50
CA MET A 107 -2.79 -4.35 6.00
C MET A 107 -1.25 -4.53 5.88
N ALA A 108 -0.76 -5.45 5.02
CA ALA A 108 0.62 -5.91 4.95
C ALA A 108 1.14 -6.49 6.29
N MET A 109 0.25 -7.08 7.10
CA MET A 109 0.52 -7.50 8.48
C MET A 109 0.35 -9.00 8.72
N LEU A 110 -0.11 -9.79 7.73
CA LEU A 110 -0.47 -11.19 7.95
C LEU A 110 0.62 -12.01 8.66
N PRO A 111 1.92 -11.91 8.32
CA PRO A 111 2.97 -12.67 9.01
C PRO A 111 3.19 -12.25 10.48
N PHE A 112 2.63 -11.13 10.90
CA PHE A 112 2.81 -10.52 12.22
C PHE A 112 1.57 -10.62 13.10
N ILE A 113 0.45 -11.13 12.57
CA ILE A 113 -0.79 -11.34 13.34
C ILE A 113 -0.65 -12.67 14.08
N GLY A 114 -0.49 -12.60 15.41
CA GLY A 114 -0.28 -13.76 16.29
C GLY A 114 -1.56 -14.35 16.90
N TYR A 115 -2.76 -13.99 16.38
CA TYR A 115 -4.07 -14.43 16.85
C TYR A 115 -5.06 -14.49 15.67
N ASP A 116 -6.34 -14.73 15.91
CA ASP A 116 -7.34 -14.80 14.85
C ASP A 116 -7.37 -13.51 14.03
N ALA A 117 -7.19 -13.62 12.71
CA ALA A 117 -7.12 -12.47 11.84
C ALA A 117 -8.49 -11.76 11.69
N GLY A 118 -9.61 -12.46 11.90
CA GLY A 118 -10.94 -11.87 11.97
C GLY A 118 -11.09 -10.94 13.16
N ASP A 119 -10.54 -11.32 14.34
CA ASP A 119 -10.50 -10.46 15.53
C ASP A 119 -9.65 -9.21 15.28
N TYR A 120 -8.51 -9.36 14.58
CA TYR A 120 -7.68 -8.23 14.15
C TYR A 120 -8.45 -7.27 13.25
N LEU A 121 -9.16 -7.77 12.24
CA LEU A 121 -9.98 -6.95 11.34
C LEU A 121 -11.16 -6.31 12.08
N ASN A 122 -11.78 -7.04 13.01
CA ASN A 122 -12.87 -6.53 13.82
C ASN A 122 -12.41 -5.41 14.76
N HIS A 123 -11.19 -5.49 15.29
CA HIS A 123 -10.59 -4.39 16.05
C HIS A 123 -10.52 -3.10 15.21
N TRP A 124 -10.01 -3.17 13.97
CA TRP A 124 -9.97 -2.03 13.05
C TRP A 124 -11.35 -1.46 12.77
N VAL A 125 -12.33 -2.30 12.47
CA VAL A 125 -13.72 -1.86 12.21
C VAL A 125 -14.28 -1.13 13.43
N ASN A 126 -14.07 -1.66 14.62
CA ASN A 126 -14.63 -1.13 15.87
C ASN A 126 -13.95 0.15 16.38
N LEU A 127 -12.79 0.54 15.85
CA LEU A 127 -12.18 1.82 16.19
C LEU A 127 -13.11 3.00 15.90
N SER A 128 -13.87 2.94 14.81
CA SER A 128 -14.82 4.00 14.45
C SER A 128 -15.95 4.19 15.46
N ALA A 129 -16.33 3.13 16.19
CA ALA A 129 -17.38 3.23 17.21
C ALA A 129 -16.91 3.96 18.49
N LYS A 130 -15.58 4.07 18.67
CA LYS A 130 -14.96 4.68 19.87
C LYS A 130 -14.35 6.05 19.59
N ALA A 131 -14.22 6.43 18.32
CA ALA A 131 -13.59 7.68 17.88
C ALA A 131 -14.66 8.65 17.35
N ASN A 132 -14.34 9.94 17.35
CA ASN A 132 -15.10 10.91 16.58
C ASN A 132 -14.91 10.62 15.08
N PRO A 133 -15.97 10.35 14.30
CA PRO A 133 -15.85 10.02 12.87
C PRO A 133 -15.11 11.09 12.05
N GLU A 134 -15.26 12.37 12.42
CA GLU A 134 -14.60 13.50 11.75
C GLU A 134 -13.07 13.57 12.00
N ARG A 135 -12.61 12.86 13.01
CA ARG A 135 -11.19 12.80 13.39
C ARG A 135 -10.52 11.47 13.04
N LEU A 136 -11.25 10.56 12.40
CA LEU A 136 -10.64 9.35 11.88
C LEU A 136 -9.71 9.69 10.72
N PRO A 137 -8.50 9.10 10.67
CA PRO A 137 -7.61 9.32 9.55
C PRO A 137 -8.25 8.80 8.25
N LYS A 138 -8.02 9.50 7.14
CA LYS A 138 -8.37 8.96 5.82
C LYS A 138 -7.48 7.78 5.46
N ILE A 139 -8.04 6.81 4.77
CA ILE A 139 -7.31 5.63 4.33
C ILE A 139 -7.11 5.68 2.82
N PHE A 140 -5.89 5.39 2.41
CA PHE A 140 -5.48 5.29 1.01
C PHE A 140 -4.87 3.91 0.74
N LEU A 141 -5.09 3.41 -0.47
CA LEU A 141 -4.38 2.25 -1.01
C LEU A 141 -3.43 2.73 -2.10
N VAL A 142 -2.16 2.31 -2.05
CA VAL A 142 -1.14 2.68 -3.04
C VAL A 142 -0.53 1.47 -3.71
N ASN A 143 -0.19 1.60 -4.99
CA ASN A 143 0.46 0.56 -5.79
C ASN A 143 1.49 1.18 -6.74
N TRP A 144 2.75 1.19 -6.33
CA TRP A 144 3.86 1.72 -7.13
C TRP A 144 4.26 0.85 -8.32
N PHE A 145 3.68 -0.34 -8.49
CA PHE A 145 4.17 -1.41 -9.37
C PHE A 145 3.25 -1.72 -10.53
N ARG A 146 2.17 -0.95 -10.72
CA ARG A 146 1.26 -1.11 -11.86
C ARG A 146 2.04 -1.01 -13.17
N ARG A 147 1.66 -1.85 -14.13
CA ARG A 147 2.24 -1.84 -15.48
C ARG A 147 1.32 -1.07 -16.43
N ASN A 148 1.93 -0.37 -17.37
CA ASN A 148 1.24 0.26 -18.49
C ASN A 148 0.99 -0.75 -19.61
N SER A 149 0.30 -0.33 -20.67
CA SER A 149 -0.03 -1.14 -21.86
C SER A 149 1.20 -1.71 -22.60
N GLU A 150 2.37 -1.06 -22.45
CA GLU A 150 3.64 -1.49 -23.05
C GLU A 150 4.43 -2.47 -22.16
N GLY A 151 3.93 -2.76 -20.96
CA GLY A 151 4.58 -3.63 -19.98
C GLY A 151 5.64 -2.94 -19.11
N GLY A 152 5.87 -1.64 -19.30
CA GLY A 152 6.67 -0.79 -18.42
C GLY A 152 5.95 -0.47 -17.11
N PHE A 153 6.60 0.23 -16.18
CA PHE A 153 5.92 0.76 -15.01
C PHE A 153 5.03 1.93 -15.43
N ALA A 154 3.79 1.96 -14.94
CA ALA A 154 2.85 3.06 -15.15
C ALA A 154 3.21 4.31 -14.32
N TRP A 155 4.07 4.17 -13.34
CA TRP A 155 4.55 5.24 -12.47
C TRP A 155 6.08 5.12 -12.29
N PRO A 156 6.83 6.25 -12.34
CA PRO A 156 8.30 6.21 -12.21
C PRO A 156 8.79 5.63 -10.87
N GLY A 157 8.01 5.86 -9.81
CA GLY A 157 8.33 5.35 -8.48
C GLY A 157 9.38 6.18 -7.74
N PHE A 158 9.91 5.61 -6.67
CA PHE A 158 10.92 6.14 -5.79
C PHE A 158 10.71 7.63 -5.42
N GLY A 159 11.56 8.55 -5.90
CA GLY A 159 11.46 10.00 -5.58
C GLY A 159 10.11 10.62 -5.95
N ASP A 160 9.50 10.18 -7.05
CA ASP A 160 8.23 10.71 -7.53
C ASP A 160 7.02 10.19 -6.73
N ASN A 161 7.18 9.19 -5.87
CA ASN A 161 6.13 8.77 -4.93
C ASN A 161 5.72 9.91 -3.99
N ALA A 162 6.60 10.88 -3.73
CA ALA A 162 6.28 12.08 -2.95
C ALA A 162 5.13 12.90 -3.57
N ARG A 163 4.95 12.87 -4.90
CA ARG A 163 3.85 13.55 -5.60
C ARG A 163 2.48 12.94 -5.26
N VAL A 164 2.43 11.62 -5.11
CA VAL A 164 1.23 10.91 -4.66
C VAL A 164 0.94 11.22 -3.19
N LEU A 165 1.96 11.31 -2.34
CA LEU A 165 1.81 11.73 -0.95
C LEU A 165 1.32 13.19 -0.86
N LYS A 166 1.83 14.09 -1.72
CA LYS A 166 1.34 15.46 -1.85
C LYS A 166 -0.15 15.47 -2.17
N TRP A 167 -0.58 14.72 -3.21
CA TRP A 167 -2.01 14.60 -3.55
C TRP A 167 -2.84 14.11 -2.37
N ALA A 168 -2.38 13.08 -1.63
CA ALA A 168 -3.09 12.59 -0.46
C ALA A 168 -3.25 13.68 0.63
N ILE A 169 -2.21 14.47 0.89
CA ILE A 169 -2.26 15.62 1.82
C ILE A 169 -3.25 16.67 1.31
N GLU A 170 -3.18 17.03 0.04
CA GLU A 170 -4.09 18.01 -0.57
C GLU A 170 -5.55 17.51 -0.54
N ARG A 171 -5.79 16.19 -0.60
CA ARG A 171 -7.12 15.58 -0.36
C ARG A 171 -7.59 15.76 1.08
N LEU A 172 -6.70 15.67 2.06
CA LEU A 172 -7.04 15.94 3.47
C LEU A 172 -7.42 17.41 3.67
N GLU A 173 -6.74 18.31 2.98
CA GLU A 173 -6.96 19.75 3.04
C GLU A 173 -8.12 20.24 2.15
N GLY A 174 -8.74 19.37 1.36
CA GLY A 174 -9.81 19.71 0.42
C GLY A 174 -9.35 20.56 -0.77
N LYS A 175 -8.07 20.48 -1.14
CA LYS A 175 -7.43 21.26 -2.21
C LYS A 175 -7.27 20.50 -3.53
N ALA A 176 -7.25 19.17 -3.49
CA ALA A 176 -7.09 18.35 -4.70
C ALA A 176 -8.41 17.70 -5.14
N ASP A 177 -8.61 17.64 -6.44
CA ASP A 177 -9.74 16.96 -7.06
C ASP A 177 -9.57 15.43 -7.09
N ALA A 178 -10.68 14.72 -7.17
CA ALA A 178 -10.72 13.27 -7.33
C ALA A 178 -11.96 12.84 -8.11
N VAL A 179 -11.83 11.73 -8.81
CA VAL A 179 -12.94 11.06 -9.51
C VAL A 179 -13.44 9.91 -8.66
N GLU A 180 -14.75 9.83 -8.48
CA GLU A 180 -15.39 8.68 -7.85
C GLU A 180 -15.41 7.49 -8.81
N THR A 181 -14.98 6.34 -8.32
CA THR A 181 -14.95 5.06 -9.04
C THR A 181 -15.66 3.98 -8.21
N PRO A 182 -15.98 2.81 -8.74
CA PRO A 182 -16.56 1.72 -7.94
C PRO A 182 -15.77 1.34 -6.69
N ILE A 183 -14.44 1.56 -6.69
CA ILE A 183 -13.55 1.14 -5.60
C ILE A 183 -13.19 2.24 -4.59
N GLY A 184 -13.43 3.50 -4.90
CA GLY A 184 -13.07 4.67 -4.10
C GLY A 184 -12.81 5.87 -4.98
N PHE A 185 -12.08 6.86 -4.47
CA PHE A 185 -11.71 8.05 -5.23
C PHE A 185 -10.28 7.94 -5.74
N VAL A 186 -10.07 8.29 -7.00
CA VAL A 186 -8.75 8.33 -7.64
C VAL A 186 -8.46 9.75 -8.15
N PRO A 187 -7.18 10.17 -8.27
CA PRO A 187 -6.86 11.47 -8.84
C PRO A 187 -7.32 11.57 -10.30
N THR A 188 -7.64 12.78 -10.75
CA THR A 188 -7.68 13.11 -12.18
C THR A 188 -6.26 13.17 -12.73
N GLY A 189 -6.11 13.13 -14.04
CA GLY A 189 -4.79 13.26 -14.70
C GLY A 189 -4.04 14.54 -14.31
N GLU A 190 -4.77 15.61 -13.99
CA GLU A 190 -4.22 16.92 -13.62
C GLU A 190 -4.05 17.13 -12.12
N ALA A 191 -4.61 16.23 -11.30
CA ALA A 191 -4.59 16.38 -9.84
C ALA A 191 -3.25 15.99 -9.20
N ILE A 192 -2.38 15.29 -9.92
CA ILE A 192 -1.01 14.99 -9.47
C ILE A 192 -0.07 16.01 -10.11
N ASP A 193 0.77 16.63 -9.30
CA ASP A 193 1.79 17.55 -9.75
C ASP A 193 2.83 16.85 -10.63
N LEU A 194 2.87 17.18 -11.92
CA LEU A 194 3.77 16.61 -12.92
C LEU A 194 4.93 17.57 -13.31
N GLU A 195 5.09 18.71 -12.64
CA GLU A 195 6.17 19.64 -12.96
C GLU A 195 7.54 18.95 -12.86
N GLY A 196 8.32 19.04 -13.93
CA GLY A 196 9.64 18.40 -14.03
C GLY A 196 9.64 16.88 -14.18
N LEU A 197 8.48 16.26 -14.34
CA LEU A 197 8.32 14.83 -14.61
C LEU A 197 7.97 14.61 -16.10
N ASP A 198 8.65 13.67 -16.74
CA ASP A 198 8.34 13.27 -18.13
C ASP A 198 7.12 12.33 -18.15
N MET A 199 5.98 12.88 -17.77
CA MET A 199 4.67 12.20 -17.76
C MET A 199 3.57 13.18 -18.18
N THR A 200 2.55 12.64 -18.84
CA THR A 200 1.34 13.37 -19.24
C THR A 200 0.16 13.05 -18.31
N PRO A 201 -0.84 13.93 -18.22
CA PRO A 201 -2.09 13.64 -17.51
C PRO A 201 -2.75 12.33 -17.95
N ALA A 202 -2.73 12.00 -19.26
CA ALA A 202 -3.28 10.76 -19.79
C ALA A 202 -2.57 9.50 -19.26
N GLN A 203 -1.27 9.57 -19.03
CA GLN A 203 -0.52 8.46 -18.40
C GLN A 203 -0.86 8.30 -16.93
N VAL A 204 -1.17 9.39 -16.21
CA VAL A 204 -1.70 9.32 -14.85
C VAL A 204 -3.08 8.64 -14.86
N GLU A 205 -3.96 9.02 -15.78
CA GLU A 205 -5.29 8.38 -15.95
C GLU A 205 -5.16 6.88 -16.22
N GLU A 206 -4.19 6.45 -17.04
CA GLU A 206 -3.88 5.03 -17.22
C GLU A 206 -3.41 4.37 -15.91
N ALA A 207 -2.55 5.04 -15.16
CA ALA A 207 -2.02 4.52 -13.89
C ALA A 207 -3.10 4.35 -12.80
N VAL A 208 -4.17 5.15 -12.84
CA VAL A 208 -5.28 5.11 -11.88
C VAL A 208 -6.55 4.44 -12.43
N ARG A 209 -6.52 3.93 -13.66
CA ARG A 209 -7.67 3.33 -14.34
C ARG A 209 -8.25 2.15 -13.55
N VAL A 210 -9.56 2.14 -13.40
CA VAL A 210 -10.35 1.01 -12.86
C VAL A 210 -10.98 0.25 -14.01
N ASP A 211 -10.62 -1.01 -14.18
CA ASP A 211 -11.14 -1.88 -15.23
C ASP A 211 -12.14 -2.90 -14.64
N PRO A 212 -13.43 -2.83 -15.00
CA PRO A 212 -14.43 -3.75 -14.47
C PRO A 212 -14.14 -5.24 -14.76
N ALA A 213 -13.49 -5.55 -15.90
CA ALA A 213 -13.16 -6.94 -16.24
C ALA A 213 -12.05 -7.51 -15.33
N GLU A 214 -11.03 -6.70 -15.01
CA GLU A 214 -10.00 -7.06 -14.03
C GLU A 214 -10.62 -7.25 -12.64
N TRP A 215 -11.55 -6.38 -12.26
CA TRP A 215 -12.23 -6.44 -10.97
C TRP A 215 -13.17 -7.64 -10.84
N ALA A 216 -13.75 -8.15 -11.91
CA ALA A 216 -14.54 -9.38 -11.86
C ALA A 216 -13.71 -10.58 -11.34
N THR A 217 -12.46 -10.71 -11.81
CA THR A 217 -11.52 -11.71 -11.31
C THR A 217 -11.08 -11.43 -9.86
N GLU A 218 -10.83 -10.17 -9.53
CA GLU A 218 -10.42 -9.75 -8.19
C GLU A 218 -11.50 -10.03 -7.15
N LEU A 219 -12.79 -9.79 -7.50
CA LEU A 219 -13.93 -10.10 -6.62
C LEU A 219 -13.96 -11.57 -6.23
N ALA A 220 -13.81 -12.50 -7.20
CA ALA A 220 -13.79 -13.94 -6.91
C ALA A 220 -12.66 -14.31 -5.93
N SER A 221 -11.48 -13.73 -6.12
CA SER A 221 -10.35 -13.93 -5.20
C SER A 221 -10.57 -13.30 -3.82
N ILE A 222 -11.31 -12.20 -3.70
CA ILE A 222 -11.69 -11.61 -2.41
C ILE A 222 -12.70 -12.51 -1.69
N GLU A 223 -13.68 -13.07 -2.40
CA GLU A 223 -14.64 -14.01 -1.83
C GLU A 223 -13.95 -15.24 -1.25
N GLU A 224 -13.07 -15.86 -2.04
CA GLU A 224 -12.27 -17.02 -1.58
C GLU A 224 -11.42 -16.64 -0.33
N TRP A 225 -10.85 -15.45 -0.31
CA TRP A 225 -10.12 -14.96 0.86
C TRP A 225 -11.01 -14.82 2.09
N PHE A 226 -12.19 -14.25 1.94
CA PHE A 226 -13.14 -14.05 3.04
C PHE A 226 -13.74 -15.36 3.55
N ASP A 227 -13.88 -16.37 2.71
CA ASP A 227 -14.34 -17.71 3.12
C ASP A 227 -13.39 -18.35 4.16
N ASN A 228 -12.09 -18.02 4.14
CA ASN A 228 -11.14 -18.53 5.13
C ASN A 228 -11.40 -18.03 6.55
N PHE A 229 -12.15 -16.95 6.74
CA PHE A 229 -12.48 -16.40 8.05
C PHE A 229 -13.72 -17.08 8.67
N GLY A 230 -14.55 -17.74 7.86
CA GLY A 230 -15.79 -18.35 8.33
C GLY A 230 -16.64 -17.38 9.15
N GLY A 231 -17.01 -17.76 10.37
CA GLY A 231 -17.82 -16.93 11.27
C GLY A 231 -17.09 -15.75 11.93
N SER A 232 -15.76 -15.64 11.79
CA SER A 232 -14.98 -14.53 12.38
C SER A 232 -14.87 -13.31 11.46
N LEU A 233 -15.34 -13.39 10.21
CA LEU A 233 -15.35 -12.24 9.31
C LEU A 233 -16.28 -11.14 9.83
N PRO A 234 -15.80 -9.89 10.04
CA PRO A 234 -16.67 -8.78 10.42
C PRO A 234 -17.76 -8.52 9.37
N GLN A 235 -19.01 -8.40 9.82
CA GLN A 235 -20.15 -8.16 8.91
C GLN A 235 -20.00 -6.87 8.10
N ALA A 236 -19.34 -5.86 8.63
CA ALA A 236 -19.07 -4.62 7.92
C ALA A 236 -18.24 -4.87 6.64
N LEU A 237 -17.26 -5.78 6.68
CA LEU A 237 -16.44 -6.11 5.52
C LEU A 237 -17.23 -6.91 4.47
N GLN A 238 -18.11 -7.81 4.92
CA GLN A 238 -19.04 -8.48 4.01
C GLN A 238 -19.99 -7.49 3.32
N SER A 239 -20.45 -6.49 4.05
CA SER A 239 -21.31 -5.42 3.50
C SER A 239 -20.55 -4.58 2.46
N GLU A 240 -19.28 -4.24 2.71
CA GLU A 240 -18.43 -3.54 1.73
C GLU A 240 -18.21 -4.36 0.46
N LEU A 241 -17.98 -5.67 0.58
CA LEU A 241 -17.86 -6.57 -0.59
C LEU A 241 -19.14 -6.56 -1.42
N ASN A 242 -20.30 -6.67 -0.78
CA ASN A 242 -21.60 -6.63 -1.47
C ASN A 242 -21.84 -5.26 -2.15
N GLY A 243 -21.46 -4.18 -1.48
CA GLY A 243 -21.50 -2.83 -2.03
C GLY A 243 -20.59 -2.67 -3.25
N LEU A 244 -19.36 -3.22 -3.19
CA LEU A 244 -18.43 -3.21 -4.32
C LEU A 244 -18.98 -3.97 -5.53
N LYS A 245 -19.55 -5.16 -5.32
CA LYS A 245 -20.22 -5.93 -6.37
C LYS A 245 -21.32 -5.13 -7.05
N SER A 246 -22.14 -4.44 -6.26
CA SER A 246 -23.23 -3.61 -6.80
C SER A 246 -22.73 -2.39 -7.58
N ARG A 247 -21.59 -1.84 -7.25
CA ARG A 247 -21.00 -0.69 -7.96
C ARG A 247 -20.26 -1.11 -9.25
N LEU A 248 -19.85 -2.37 -9.36
CA LEU A 248 -19.19 -2.91 -10.55
C LEU A 248 -20.15 -3.59 -11.53
N ALA A 249 -21.41 -3.84 -11.12
CA ALA A 249 -22.47 -4.40 -11.96
C ALA A 249 -23.05 -3.35 -12.91
#